data_8b07fa656ef9162a2684658c6eadb9b3
#
_entry.id   8b07fa656ef9162a2684658c6eadb9b3
#
_cell.length_a   1.000
_cell.length_b   1.000
_cell.length_c   1.000
_cell.angle_alpha   90.00
_cell.angle_beta   90.00
_cell.angle_gamma   90.00
#
_symmetry.space_group_name_H-M   'P 1'
#
loop_
_entity.id
_entity.type
_entity.pdbx_description
1 polymer ?
#
loop_
_entity_poly.entity_id
_entity_poly.type
_entity_poly.pdbx_seq_one_letter_code
_entity_poly.pdbx_strand_id
1 'polypeptide(L)'
;MQKIAEFQGSLMNHLNTVYRPGERDAAIQVAEAIGLTVVDLPLDEHHSMLAGHMNSDDPDILNNVVYFFEMSPVQAKLEEALKQQIEDDPELQAAVAGYHEIAVGRPDSTPHIGLQLRSNAQLDAIKEKLANLPAELKNRVRVSEMPPYGSVGDFPDMRQVFVHTDVFTAGSGAMGQVIELQVERQLA
;
A
#
# COMPACT_ATOMS: atom_id res chain seq x y z
N MET A 1 -3.46 1.86 -26.00
CA MET A 1 -3.98 2.18 -24.63
C MET A 1 -5.03 3.26 -24.83
N GLN A 2 -6.27 3.03 -24.41
CA GLN A 2 -7.35 4.03 -24.50
C GLN A 2 -7.00 5.18 -23.55
N LYS A 3 -7.11 6.43 -24.00
CA LYS A 3 -6.87 7.58 -23.13
C LYS A 3 -7.96 7.64 -22.07
N ILE A 4 -7.60 8.02 -20.82
CA ILE A 4 -8.59 8.17 -19.73
C ILE A 4 -9.77 9.05 -20.13
N ALA A 5 -9.51 10.14 -20.88
CA ALA A 5 -10.55 11.03 -21.41
C ALA A 5 -11.56 10.35 -22.36
N GLU A 6 -11.25 9.18 -22.93
CA GLU A 6 -12.12 8.42 -23.82
C GLU A 6 -12.88 7.31 -23.06
N PHE A 7 -12.58 7.10 -21.77
CA PHE A 7 -13.23 6.09 -20.96
C PHE A 7 -14.63 6.55 -20.53
N GLN A 8 -15.65 5.76 -20.85
CA GLN A 8 -17.05 6.09 -20.57
C GLN A 8 -17.57 5.49 -19.25
N GLY A 9 -16.75 4.72 -18.54
CA GLY A 9 -17.10 4.11 -17.25
C GLY A 9 -16.73 4.97 -16.07
N SER A 10 -17.02 4.46 -14.85
CA SER A 10 -16.56 5.05 -13.60
C SER A 10 -15.12 4.64 -13.33
N LEU A 11 -14.31 5.57 -12.84
CA LEU A 11 -12.91 5.36 -12.45
C LEU A 11 -12.76 5.60 -10.94
N MET A 12 -11.88 4.84 -10.31
CA MET A 12 -11.39 5.21 -8.98
C MET A 12 -10.34 6.30 -9.17
N ASN A 13 -10.66 7.50 -8.70
CA ASN A 13 -9.79 8.67 -8.87
C ASN A 13 -8.57 8.58 -7.93
N HIS A 14 -8.84 8.39 -6.63
CA HIS A 14 -7.78 8.35 -5.62
C HIS A 14 -8.14 7.43 -4.45
N LEU A 15 -7.13 7.09 -3.69
CA LEU A 15 -7.22 6.50 -2.37
C LEU A 15 -6.51 7.40 -1.36
N ASN A 16 -7.15 7.67 -0.22
CA ASN A 16 -6.49 8.37 0.88
C ASN A 16 -5.91 7.39 1.87
N THR A 17 -4.66 7.64 2.25
CA THR A 17 -3.97 6.95 3.33
C THR A 17 -3.42 7.97 4.32
N VAL A 18 -3.07 7.50 5.51
CA VAL A 18 -2.46 8.33 6.54
C VAL A 18 -1.19 7.67 7.07
N TYR A 19 -0.21 8.49 7.45
CA TYR A 19 0.99 8.09 8.15
C TYR A 19 1.07 8.77 9.52
N ARG A 20 1.87 8.22 10.44
CA ARG A 20 1.99 8.76 11.80
C ARG A 20 2.72 10.11 11.80
N PRO A 21 2.40 11.01 12.76
CA PRO A 21 3.12 12.27 12.89
C PRO A 21 4.64 12.08 12.97
N GLY A 22 5.37 12.85 12.14
CA GLY A 22 6.82 12.78 12.04
C GLY A 22 7.36 11.61 11.19
N GLU A 23 6.53 10.75 10.60
CA GLU A 23 6.96 9.62 9.77
C GLU A 23 6.84 9.90 8.26
N ARG A 24 6.82 11.16 7.86
CA ARG A 24 6.68 11.57 6.46
C ARG A 24 7.73 10.92 5.55
N ASP A 25 9.00 10.95 5.95
CA ASP A 25 10.08 10.38 5.14
C ASP A 25 9.99 8.85 5.03
N ALA A 26 9.51 8.18 6.07
CA ALA A 26 9.24 6.75 6.05
C ALA A 26 8.11 6.43 5.03
N ALA A 27 7.04 7.22 5.03
CA ALA A 27 5.95 7.07 4.09
C ALA A 27 6.40 7.25 2.64
N ILE A 28 7.24 8.27 2.35
CA ILE A 28 7.84 8.49 1.03
C ILE A 28 8.67 7.28 0.62
N GLN A 29 9.60 6.83 1.46
CA GLN A 29 10.50 5.73 1.13
C GLN A 29 9.75 4.43 0.82
N VAL A 30 8.73 4.09 1.61
CA VAL A 30 7.93 2.87 1.35
C VAL A 30 7.07 3.03 0.11
N ALA A 31 6.45 4.20 -0.10
CA ALA A 31 5.65 4.49 -1.30
C ALA A 31 6.50 4.40 -2.58
N GLU A 32 7.71 4.95 -2.58
CA GLU A 32 8.64 4.86 -3.72
C GLU A 32 9.18 3.44 -3.92
N ALA A 33 9.37 2.70 -2.83
CA ALA A 33 9.82 1.31 -2.90
C ALA A 33 8.77 0.40 -3.56
N ILE A 34 7.47 0.62 -3.33
CA ILE A 34 6.39 -0.11 -4.01
C ILE A 34 6.10 0.38 -5.43
N GLY A 35 6.88 1.34 -5.93
CA GLY A 35 6.84 1.78 -7.33
C GLY A 35 6.02 3.02 -7.60
N LEU A 36 5.55 3.74 -6.58
CA LEU A 36 4.89 5.03 -6.76
C LEU A 36 5.93 6.14 -7.03
N THR A 37 5.54 7.14 -7.79
CA THR A 37 6.28 8.39 -7.92
C THR A 37 5.66 9.39 -6.95
N VAL A 38 6.38 9.76 -5.89
CA VAL A 38 5.84 10.62 -4.84
C VAL A 38 6.14 12.09 -5.14
N VAL A 39 5.10 12.91 -5.07
CA VAL A 39 5.16 14.37 -5.26
C VAL A 39 4.59 15.05 -4.02
N ASP A 40 5.24 16.10 -3.58
CA ASP A 40 4.74 16.98 -2.50
C ASP A 40 3.80 18.03 -3.08
N LEU A 41 2.55 18.02 -2.64
CA LEU A 41 1.54 18.98 -3.07
C LEU A 41 1.22 19.94 -1.91
N PRO A 42 1.62 21.22 -1.99
CA PRO A 42 1.24 22.19 -0.99
C PRO A 42 -0.28 22.43 -1.01
N LEU A 43 -0.91 22.36 0.14
CA LEU A 43 -2.33 22.67 0.32
C LEU A 43 -2.52 24.13 0.77
N ASP A 44 -1.67 24.59 1.67
CA ASP A 44 -1.60 25.96 2.15
C ASP A 44 -0.17 26.28 2.66
N GLU A 45 0.00 27.42 3.36
CA GLU A 45 1.31 27.85 3.90
C GLU A 45 1.91 26.89 4.95
N HIS A 46 1.08 26.02 5.55
CA HIS A 46 1.46 25.16 6.68
C HIS A 46 1.23 23.68 6.45
N HIS A 47 0.50 23.32 5.41
CA HIS A 47 0.10 21.96 5.14
C HIS A 47 0.47 21.54 3.72
N SER A 48 0.98 20.34 3.62
CA SER A 48 1.16 19.65 2.34
C SER A 48 0.65 18.22 2.46
N MET A 49 0.29 17.64 1.32
CA MET A 49 0.03 16.22 1.21
C MET A 49 1.03 15.60 0.24
N LEU A 50 1.27 14.31 0.40
CA LEU A 50 2.02 13.55 -0.59
C LEU A 50 1.05 12.91 -1.57
N ALA A 51 1.37 12.98 -2.84
CA ALA A 51 0.66 12.29 -3.91
C ALA A 51 1.58 11.24 -4.53
N GLY A 52 1.24 9.96 -4.35
CA GLY A 52 1.94 8.84 -4.95
C GLY A 52 1.27 8.43 -6.25
N HIS A 53 1.89 8.75 -7.38
CA HIS A 53 1.38 8.44 -8.71
C HIS A 53 1.78 7.03 -9.13
N MET A 54 0.82 6.23 -9.59
CA MET A 54 1.09 4.91 -10.15
C MET A 54 1.72 4.98 -11.55
N ASN A 55 1.49 6.07 -12.26
CA ASN A 55 2.01 6.28 -13.61
C ASN A 55 2.62 7.68 -13.72
N SER A 56 3.94 7.77 -13.66
CA SER A 56 4.68 9.04 -13.80
C SER A 56 4.48 9.73 -15.16
N ASP A 57 4.02 8.99 -16.17
CA ASP A 57 3.79 9.52 -17.51
C ASP A 57 2.36 10.05 -17.70
N ASP A 58 1.49 9.93 -16.68
CA ASP A 58 0.15 10.48 -16.72
C ASP A 58 0.22 12.00 -16.52
N PRO A 59 -0.24 12.79 -17.49
CA PRO A 59 -0.24 14.24 -17.35
C PRO A 59 -1.26 14.74 -16.32
N ASP A 60 -2.24 13.92 -15.95
CA ASP A 60 -3.23 14.24 -14.91
C ASP A 60 -2.76 13.73 -13.56
N ILE A 61 -2.10 14.61 -12.83
CA ILE A 61 -1.56 14.32 -11.50
C ILE A 61 -2.64 14.06 -10.43
N LEU A 62 -3.91 14.20 -10.75
CA LEU A 62 -5.01 13.98 -9.83
C LEU A 62 -5.75 12.65 -10.08
N ASN A 63 -5.32 11.87 -11.07
CA ASN A 63 -5.89 10.55 -11.38
C ASN A 63 -4.93 9.42 -11.01
N ASN A 64 -5.48 8.26 -10.65
CA ASN A 64 -4.71 7.07 -10.28
C ASN A 64 -3.66 7.36 -9.22
N VAL A 65 -4.06 8.04 -8.16
CA VAL A 65 -3.16 8.56 -7.14
C VAL A 65 -3.53 8.02 -5.76
N VAL A 66 -2.51 7.73 -4.98
CA VAL A 66 -2.63 7.48 -3.53
C VAL A 66 -2.18 8.73 -2.80
N TYR A 67 -3.07 9.35 -2.05
CA TYR A 67 -2.71 10.47 -1.19
C TYR A 67 -2.28 9.96 0.17
N PHE A 68 -1.23 10.60 0.70
CA PHE A 68 -0.72 10.33 2.03
C PHE A 68 -0.78 11.61 2.85
N PHE A 69 -1.52 11.56 3.95
CA PHE A 69 -1.65 12.66 4.90
C PHE A 69 -1.01 12.30 6.22
N GLU A 70 -0.46 13.28 6.91
CA GLU A 70 -0.13 13.09 8.31
C GLU A 70 -1.41 12.91 9.12
N MET A 71 -1.45 11.92 10.01
CA MET A 71 -2.60 11.72 10.90
C MET A 71 -2.87 13.00 11.69
N SER A 72 -4.15 13.39 11.76
CA SER A 72 -4.53 14.46 12.66
C SER A 72 -4.18 14.11 14.12
N PRO A 73 -3.93 15.10 14.98
CA PRO A 73 -3.66 14.84 16.40
C PRO A 73 -4.74 13.99 17.10
N VAL A 74 -5.99 14.14 16.67
CA VAL A 74 -7.13 13.36 17.22
C VAL A 74 -7.03 11.90 16.78
N GLN A 75 -6.71 11.67 15.52
CA GLN A 75 -6.52 10.31 14.98
C GLN A 75 -5.29 9.63 15.59
N ALA A 76 -4.17 10.33 15.68
CA ALA A 76 -2.96 9.80 16.32
C ALA A 76 -3.20 9.40 17.78
N LYS A 77 -3.96 10.21 18.51
CA LYS A 77 -4.36 9.88 19.90
C LYS A 77 -5.29 8.66 19.97
N LEU A 78 -6.20 8.49 19.01
CA LEU A 78 -7.03 7.29 18.93
C LEU A 78 -6.20 6.03 18.67
N GLU A 79 -5.28 6.10 17.70
CA GLU A 79 -4.40 4.96 17.38
C GLU A 79 -3.51 4.58 18.57
N GLU A 80 -2.99 5.55 19.32
CA GLU A 80 -2.21 5.29 20.54
C GLU A 80 -3.05 4.61 21.62
N ALA A 81 -4.29 5.06 21.82
CA ALA A 81 -5.20 4.44 22.78
C ALA A 81 -5.57 3.00 22.38
N LEU A 82 -5.77 2.74 21.09
CA LEU A 82 -6.03 1.38 20.57
C LEU A 82 -4.79 0.48 20.77
N LYS A 83 -3.60 0.99 20.47
CA LYS A 83 -2.35 0.27 20.68
C LYS A 83 -2.16 -0.09 22.15
N GLN A 84 -2.36 0.87 23.06
CA GLN A 84 -2.26 0.61 24.50
C GLN A 84 -3.27 -0.45 24.97
N GLN A 85 -4.52 -0.38 24.48
CA GLN A 85 -5.53 -1.38 24.81
C GLN A 85 -5.15 -2.79 24.32
N ILE A 86 -4.56 -2.88 23.11
CA ILE A 86 -4.05 -4.15 22.57
C ILE A 86 -2.91 -4.68 23.45
N GLU A 87 -1.98 -3.81 23.89
CA GLU A 87 -0.84 -4.19 24.73
C GLU A 87 -1.28 -4.65 26.13
N ASP A 88 -2.36 -4.09 26.67
CA ASP A 88 -2.86 -4.40 28.02
C ASP A 88 -3.79 -5.62 28.07
N ASP A 89 -4.30 -6.09 26.93
CA ASP A 89 -5.27 -7.19 26.84
C ASP A 89 -4.69 -8.40 26.10
N PRO A 90 -4.34 -9.50 26.80
CA PRO A 90 -3.77 -10.69 26.16
C PRO A 90 -4.68 -11.37 25.11
N GLU A 91 -6.01 -11.29 25.27
CA GLU A 91 -6.95 -11.85 24.28
C GLU A 91 -6.93 -11.02 23.00
N LEU A 92 -6.89 -9.69 23.15
CA LEU A 92 -6.81 -8.78 22.01
C LEU A 92 -5.45 -8.88 21.31
N GLN A 93 -4.34 -9.03 22.07
CA GLN A 93 -3.03 -9.33 21.47
C GLN A 93 -3.07 -10.60 20.62
N ALA A 94 -3.64 -11.67 21.16
CA ALA A 94 -3.74 -12.94 20.43
C ALA A 94 -4.61 -12.80 19.17
N ALA A 95 -5.71 -12.06 19.25
CA ALA A 95 -6.59 -11.80 18.10
C ALA A 95 -5.89 -11.00 17.00
N VAL A 96 -5.16 -9.94 17.36
CA VAL A 96 -4.38 -9.11 16.42
C VAL A 96 -3.25 -9.92 15.80
N ALA A 97 -2.53 -10.73 16.60
CA ALA A 97 -1.48 -11.62 16.07
C ALA A 97 -2.07 -12.63 15.07
N GLY A 98 -3.20 -13.26 15.41
CA GLY A 98 -3.90 -14.17 14.51
C GLY A 98 -4.35 -13.50 13.21
N TYR A 99 -4.84 -12.26 13.27
CA TYR A 99 -5.18 -11.49 12.07
C TYR A 99 -3.94 -11.24 11.19
N HIS A 100 -2.82 -10.85 11.78
CA HIS A 100 -1.57 -10.64 11.03
C HIS A 100 -1.04 -11.93 10.40
N GLU A 101 -1.20 -13.08 11.07
CA GLU A 101 -0.84 -14.39 10.49
C GLU A 101 -1.73 -14.70 9.26
N ILE A 102 -3.03 -14.44 9.34
CA ILE A 102 -3.95 -14.59 8.20
C ILE A 102 -3.56 -13.62 7.09
N ALA A 103 -3.32 -12.35 7.41
CA ALA A 103 -2.94 -11.35 6.43
C ALA A 103 -1.68 -11.73 5.65
N VAL A 104 -0.74 -12.44 6.28
CA VAL A 104 0.48 -12.93 5.62
C VAL A 104 0.26 -14.26 4.89
N GLY A 105 -0.46 -15.19 5.50
CA GLY A 105 -0.67 -16.55 4.94
C GLY A 105 -1.75 -16.60 3.85
N ARG A 106 -2.74 -15.72 3.93
CA ARG A 106 -3.89 -15.59 3.03
C ARG A 106 -4.19 -14.12 2.74
N PRO A 107 -3.24 -13.37 2.17
CA PRO A 107 -3.40 -11.94 1.94
C PRO A 107 -4.56 -11.61 0.99
N ASP A 108 -4.89 -12.53 0.09
CA ASP A 108 -6.05 -12.48 -0.80
C ASP A 108 -7.39 -12.41 -0.06
N SER A 109 -7.46 -12.90 1.17
CA SER A 109 -8.66 -12.91 2.01
C SER A 109 -8.77 -11.72 2.97
N THR A 110 -7.81 -10.82 2.99
CA THR A 110 -7.79 -9.63 3.85
C THR A 110 -7.99 -8.35 3.03
N PRO A 111 -8.52 -7.26 3.63
CA PRO A 111 -8.61 -5.98 2.94
C PRO A 111 -7.24 -5.52 2.45
N HIS A 112 -7.11 -5.22 1.16
CA HIS A 112 -5.87 -4.77 0.56
C HIS A 112 -6.10 -3.75 -0.56
N ILE A 113 -5.03 -3.08 -0.96
CA ILE A 113 -4.99 -2.16 -2.10
C ILE A 113 -4.28 -2.89 -3.23
N GLY A 114 -4.92 -3.08 -4.38
CA GLY A 114 -4.30 -3.69 -5.55
C GLY A 114 -3.68 -2.64 -6.47
N LEU A 115 -2.39 -2.79 -6.78
CA LEU A 115 -1.66 -2.00 -7.76
C LEU A 115 -1.27 -2.90 -8.94
N GLN A 116 -1.77 -2.58 -10.13
CA GLN A 116 -1.42 -3.32 -11.32
C GLN A 116 -0.12 -2.80 -11.93
N LEU A 117 0.84 -3.70 -12.11
CA LEU A 117 2.14 -3.44 -12.71
C LEU A 117 2.16 -3.85 -14.18
N ARG A 118 3.01 -3.21 -14.96
CA ARG A 118 3.11 -3.43 -16.40
C ARG A 118 3.90 -4.67 -16.80
N SER A 119 4.80 -5.15 -15.92
CA SER A 119 5.70 -6.27 -16.27
C SER A 119 6.29 -6.96 -15.04
N ASN A 120 6.71 -8.21 -15.24
CA ASN A 120 7.50 -8.94 -14.25
C ASN A 120 8.81 -8.23 -13.88
N ALA A 121 9.46 -7.59 -14.84
CA ALA A 121 10.69 -6.83 -14.58
C ALA A 121 10.45 -5.66 -13.63
N GLN A 122 9.29 -4.97 -13.73
CA GLN A 122 8.91 -3.94 -12.79
C GLN A 122 8.66 -4.52 -11.39
N LEU A 123 7.96 -5.65 -11.29
CA LEU A 123 7.72 -6.34 -10.03
C LEU A 123 9.03 -6.77 -9.35
N ASP A 124 9.97 -7.34 -10.12
CA ASP A 124 11.26 -7.78 -9.60
C ASP A 124 12.12 -6.59 -9.13
N ALA A 125 12.10 -5.47 -9.85
CA ALA A 125 12.77 -4.23 -9.42
C ALA A 125 12.17 -3.66 -8.12
N ILE A 126 10.86 -3.74 -7.94
CA ILE A 126 10.18 -3.34 -6.69
C ILE A 126 10.60 -4.26 -5.55
N LYS A 127 10.61 -5.59 -5.75
CA LYS A 127 11.09 -6.54 -4.73
C LYS A 127 12.51 -6.24 -4.29
N GLU A 128 13.38 -5.89 -5.22
CA GLU A 128 14.77 -5.49 -4.91
C GLU A 128 14.81 -4.20 -4.07
N LYS A 129 14.03 -3.17 -4.42
CA LYS A 129 13.94 -1.94 -3.63
C LYS A 129 13.45 -2.22 -2.20
N LEU A 130 12.40 -3.02 -2.04
CA LEU A 130 11.85 -3.40 -0.74
C LEU A 130 12.88 -4.18 0.10
N ALA A 131 13.66 -5.07 -0.51
CA ALA A 131 14.73 -5.79 0.18
C ALA A 131 15.89 -4.89 0.62
N ASN A 132 16.07 -3.73 -0.02
CA ASN A 132 17.13 -2.76 0.25
C ASN A 132 16.65 -1.53 1.06
N LEU A 133 15.45 -1.56 1.62
CA LEU A 133 14.98 -0.51 2.54
C LEU A 133 15.95 -0.32 3.72
N PRO A 134 16.05 0.89 4.29
CA PRO A 134 16.79 1.16 5.52
C PRO A 134 16.41 0.20 6.65
N ALA A 135 17.35 -0.08 7.55
CA ALA A 135 17.18 -1.09 8.60
C ALA A 135 15.95 -0.83 9.50
N GLU A 136 15.65 0.43 9.76
CA GLU A 136 14.50 0.88 10.55
C GLU A 136 13.15 0.59 9.87
N LEU A 137 13.12 0.49 8.54
CA LEU A 137 11.92 0.18 7.76
C LEU A 137 11.79 -1.31 7.45
N LYS A 138 12.90 -2.06 7.40
CA LYS A 138 12.87 -3.51 7.09
C LYS A 138 11.99 -4.32 8.04
N ASN A 139 11.91 -3.93 9.31
CA ASN A 139 11.08 -4.62 10.30
C ASN A 139 9.60 -4.21 10.22
N ARG A 140 9.30 -3.14 9.48
CA ARG A 140 7.96 -2.57 9.30
C ARG A 140 7.36 -2.88 7.93
N VAL A 141 8.14 -3.51 7.05
CA VAL A 141 7.71 -3.92 5.72
C VAL A 141 8.00 -5.39 5.53
N ARG A 142 6.96 -6.17 5.30
CA ARG A 142 7.07 -7.60 5.03
C ARG A 142 6.50 -7.91 3.66
N VAL A 143 7.20 -8.75 2.91
CA VAL A 143 6.79 -9.15 1.56
C VAL A 143 6.42 -10.63 1.57
N SER A 144 5.27 -10.97 1.01
CA SER A 144 4.86 -12.34 0.72
C SER A 144 4.48 -12.46 -0.76
N GLU A 145 4.72 -13.63 -1.36
CA GLU A 145 4.36 -13.93 -2.74
C GLU A 145 3.42 -15.13 -2.74
N MET A 146 2.26 -14.97 -3.36
CA MET A 146 1.35 -16.09 -3.54
C MET A 146 1.89 -17.00 -4.64
N PRO A 147 1.76 -18.35 -4.47
CA PRO A 147 2.03 -19.24 -5.57
C PRO A 147 1.10 -18.88 -6.75
N PRO A 148 1.58 -19.01 -7.99
CA PRO A 148 0.75 -18.73 -9.15
C PRO A 148 -0.57 -19.50 -9.01
N TYR A 149 -1.68 -18.83 -9.24
CA TYR A 149 -2.97 -19.51 -9.36
C TYR A 149 -2.85 -20.46 -10.56
N GLY A 150 -2.36 -21.68 -10.32
CA GLY A 150 -2.28 -22.69 -11.35
C GLY A 150 -3.68 -23.01 -11.84
N SER A 151 -3.92 -22.91 -13.13
CA SER A 151 -4.99 -23.53 -13.95
C SER A 151 -6.37 -23.82 -13.33
N VAL A 152 -6.73 -23.19 -12.22
CA VAL A 152 -8.06 -23.30 -11.64
C VAL A 152 -8.92 -22.18 -12.22
N GLY A 153 -9.62 -22.52 -13.31
CA GLY A 153 -10.55 -21.59 -13.97
C GLY A 153 -9.89 -20.66 -14.98
N ASP A 154 -10.69 -19.71 -15.49
CA ASP A 154 -10.32 -18.72 -16.50
C ASP A 154 -9.45 -17.55 -15.96
N PHE A 155 -8.79 -17.73 -14.82
CA PHE A 155 -7.88 -16.72 -14.30
C PHE A 155 -6.55 -16.79 -15.05
N PRO A 156 -6.10 -15.69 -15.64
CA PRO A 156 -4.79 -15.62 -16.28
C PRO A 156 -3.69 -15.94 -15.26
N ASP A 157 -2.56 -16.46 -15.74
CA ASP A 157 -1.34 -16.60 -14.95
C ASP A 157 -0.96 -15.24 -14.36
N MET A 158 -1.43 -14.95 -13.16
CA MET A 158 -1.13 -13.74 -12.42
C MET A 158 0.01 -14.01 -11.47
N ARG A 159 0.89 -13.07 -11.36
CA ARG A 159 1.92 -13.04 -10.33
C ARG A 159 1.53 -11.98 -9.32
N GLN A 160 1.38 -12.37 -8.05
CA GLN A 160 0.91 -11.51 -6.98
C GLN A 160 1.93 -11.48 -5.85
N VAL A 161 2.34 -10.30 -5.49
CA VAL A 161 3.21 -10.02 -4.35
C VAL A 161 2.48 -9.07 -3.41
N PHE A 162 2.44 -9.41 -2.14
CA PHE A 162 1.79 -8.62 -1.11
C PHE A 162 2.83 -7.97 -0.20
N VAL A 163 2.67 -6.69 -0.02
CA VAL A 163 3.51 -5.86 0.85
C VAL A 163 2.68 -5.46 2.07
N HIS A 164 3.10 -5.92 3.23
CA HIS A 164 2.48 -5.60 4.52
C HIS A 164 3.29 -4.51 5.19
N THR A 165 2.63 -3.42 5.60
CA THR A 165 3.32 -2.31 6.28
C THR A 165 2.41 -1.66 7.31
N ASP A 166 3.02 -1.06 8.35
CA ASP A 166 2.35 -0.19 9.32
C ASP A 166 2.77 1.28 9.15
N VAL A 167 3.56 1.58 8.12
CA VAL A 167 4.09 2.94 7.86
C VAL A 167 2.98 3.88 7.44
N PHE A 168 2.03 3.38 6.64
CA PHE A 168 0.82 4.11 6.29
C PHE A 168 -0.38 3.15 6.18
N THR A 169 -1.59 3.67 6.28
CA THR A 169 -2.81 2.87 6.24
C THR A 169 -3.99 3.68 5.70
N ALA A 170 -4.92 2.98 5.04
CA ALA A 170 -6.24 3.51 4.69
C ALA A 170 -7.29 3.22 5.79
N GLY A 171 -6.90 2.53 6.87
CA GLY A 171 -7.76 2.16 7.99
C GLY A 171 -7.10 2.42 9.33
N SER A 172 -7.18 1.47 10.26
CA SER A 172 -6.48 1.55 11.54
C SER A 172 -5.01 1.15 11.40
N GLY A 173 -4.11 1.96 11.95
CA GLY A 173 -2.68 1.70 11.98
C GLY A 173 -2.32 0.44 12.79
N ALA A 174 -3.16 0.08 13.77
CA ALA A 174 -2.98 -1.15 14.56
C ALA A 174 -3.09 -2.43 13.71
N MET A 175 -3.84 -2.38 12.61
CA MET A 175 -4.02 -3.51 11.70
C MET A 175 -3.02 -3.50 10.54
N GLY A 176 -2.33 -2.40 10.32
CA GLY A 176 -1.43 -2.20 9.19
C GLY A 176 -2.15 -2.07 7.85
N GLN A 177 -1.38 -2.09 6.77
CA GLN A 177 -1.87 -2.04 5.40
C GLN A 177 -1.27 -3.18 4.59
N VAL A 178 -2.11 -3.82 3.79
CA VAL A 178 -1.68 -4.79 2.77
C VAL A 178 -1.81 -4.15 1.40
N ILE A 179 -0.76 -4.24 0.59
CA ILE A 179 -0.73 -3.75 -0.79
C ILE A 179 -0.41 -4.95 -1.68
N GLU A 180 -1.28 -5.24 -2.62
CA GLU A 180 -1.06 -6.24 -3.65
C GLU A 180 -0.35 -5.60 -4.85
N LEU A 181 0.73 -6.21 -5.29
CA LEU A 181 1.44 -5.88 -6.53
C LEU A 181 1.15 -7.01 -7.52
N GLN A 182 0.37 -6.71 -8.54
CA GLN A 182 -0.12 -7.71 -9.49
C GLN A 182 0.45 -7.48 -10.88
N VAL A 183 0.91 -8.54 -11.50
CA VAL A 183 1.25 -8.57 -12.93
C VAL A 183 0.36 -9.59 -13.61
N GLU A 184 -0.46 -9.13 -14.53
CA GLU A 184 -1.23 -10.00 -15.42
C GLU A 184 -0.36 -10.51 -16.57
N ARG A 185 -0.56 -11.74 -16.97
CA ARG A 185 0.03 -12.25 -18.20
C ARG A 185 -0.49 -11.41 -19.36
N GLN A 186 0.39 -10.70 -20.02
CA GLN A 186 0.05 -10.09 -21.29
C GLN A 186 -0.31 -11.20 -22.26
N LEU A 187 -1.56 -11.29 -22.65
CA LEU A 187 -1.96 -12.10 -23.79
C LEU A 187 -1.27 -11.49 -25.01
N ALA A 188 -0.38 -12.31 -25.62
CA ALA A 188 0.38 -11.96 -26.81
C ALA A 188 -0.55 -11.76 -28.02
#